data_6a7cc6f57265b97a9e301e04a5a89a11
#
_entry.id   6a7cc6f57265b97a9e301e04a5a89a11
#
_cell.length_a   1.000
_cell.length_b   1.000
_cell.length_c   1.000
_cell.angle_alpha   90.00
_cell.angle_beta   90.00
_cell.angle_gamma   90.00
#
_symmetry.space_group_name_H-M   'P 1'
#
loop_
_entity.id
_entity.type
_entity.pdbx_description
1 polymer ?
#
loop_
_entity_poly.entity_id
_entity_poly.type
_entity_poly.pdbx_seq_one_letter_code
_entity_poly.pdbx_strand_id
1 'polypeptide(L)'
;MTTQFVPAEAAAQAPAPGWWHRRVQAFADFLRHMRRRWYLYLPVFAIWGFAYVRLFIDPTPRMPILVNWTPSLPYHVALMQFQQHPVRRGDLIVFAFAGEAQAHYPGLRGQPFFKQVRGLPGDVVTVLDRAVFVNGAAVGLAKTHAYDGHPLAPIAPVVIPPGHFYVQGISPHSFDSRYAESGLVRAEQVVGIV
;
A
#
# COMPACT_ATOMS: atom_id res chain seq x y z
N MET A 1 77.11 46.07 20.88
CA MET A 1 75.64 45.86 20.93
C MET A 1 75.35 44.63 20.07
N THR A 2 75.23 43.48 20.75
CA THR A 2 75.04 42.20 20.04
C THR A 2 73.55 41.82 20.20
N THR A 3 72.84 41.94 19.09
CA THR A 3 71.40 41.55 19.03
C THR A 3 71.31 40.05 18.92
N GLN A 4 70.83 39.40 19.97
CA GLN A 4 70.50 37.97 19.94
C GLN A 4 69.22 37.75 19.11
N PHE A 5 69.37 36.95 18.08
CA PHE A 5 68.27 36.48 17.25
C PHE A 5 67.62 35.26 17.94
N VAL A 6 66.39 35.44 18.44
CA VAL A 6 65.59 34.33 19.00
C VAL A 6 64.91 33.68 17.81
N PRO A 7 65.15 32.38 17.54
CA PRO A 7 64.40 31.66 16.50
C PRO A 7 62.96 31.48 16.91
N ALA A 8 62.03 31.92 16.10
CA ALA A 8 60.62 31.64 16.26
C ALA A 8 60.44 30.11 16.16
N GLU A 9 60.13 29.50 17.29
CA GLU A 9 59.79 28.08 17.39
C GLU A 9 58.56 27.84 16.52
N ALA A 10 58.72 27.12 15.42
CA ALA A 10 57.63 26.73 14.53
C ALA A 10 56.67 25.85 15.34
N ALA A 11 55.54 26.40 15.75
CA ALA A 11 54.47 25.67 16.36
C ALA A 11 54.04 24.54 15.38
N ALA A 12 54.40 23.33 15.69
CA ALA A 12 54.03 22.15 14.93
C ALA A 12 52.51 22.09 14.87
N GLN A 13 51.95 22.44 13.73
CA GLN A 13 50.49 22.31 13.46
C GLN A 13 50.17 20.84 13.54
N ALA A 14 49.32 20.48 14.50
CA ALA A 14 48.80 19.13 14.62
C ALA A 14 48.11 18.70 13.31
N PRO A 15 48.36 17.48 12.83
CA PRO A 15 47.78 17.04 11.55
C PRO A 15 46.26 17.17 11.60
N ALA A 16 45.69 17.75 10.54
CA ALA A 16 44.26 17.94 10.43
C ALA A 16 43.53 16.59 10.59
N PRO A 17 42.48 16.50 11.41
CA PRO A 17 41.77 15.25 11.67
C PRO A 17 41.27 14.65 10.35
N GLY A 18 41.52 13.35 10.17
CA GLY A 18 41.14 12.61 8.97
C GLY A 18 39.65 12.75 8.68
N TRP A 19 39.23 12.56 7.44
CA TRP A 19 37.84 12.69 6.98
C TRP A 19 36.86 11.89 7.84
N TRP A 20 37.28 10.76 8.35
CA TRP A 20 36.49 9.89 9.23
C TRP A 20 36.20 10.54 10.58
N HIS A 21 37.21 11.12 11.23
CA HIS A 21 37.05 11.84 12.51
C HIS A 21 36.07 13.01 12.37
N ARG A 22 36.13 13.75 11.27
CA ARG A 22 35.18 14.84 10.99
C ARG A 22 33.75 14.35 10.86
N ARG A 23 33.51 13.18 10.24
CA ARG A 23 32.17 12.58 10.14
C ARG A 23 31.64 12.10 11.49
N VAL A 24 32.49 11.46 12.26
CA VAL A 24 32.11 11.01 13.63
C VAL A 24 31.79 12.21 14.53
N GLN A 25 32.61 13.28 14.46
CA GLN A 25 32.34 14.50 15.22
C GLN A 25 31.02 15.17 14.77
N ALA A 26 30.79 15.31 13.47
CA ALA A 26 29.55 15.86 12.94
C ALA A 26 28.33 15.06 13.38
N PHE A 27 28.44 13.74 13.40
CA PHE A 27 27.36 12.87 13.90
C PHE A 27 27.12 13.05 15.41
N ALA A 28 28.21 13.12 16.20
CA ALA A 28 28.10 13.37 17.64
C ALA A 28 27.50 14.77 17.94
N ASP A 29 27.85 15.78 17.14
CA ASP A 29 27.28 17.12 17.25
C ASP A 29 25.78 17.13 16.87
N PHE A 30 25.41 16.40 15.83
CA PHE A 30 24.03 16.20 15.45
C PHE A 30 23.22 15.54 16.57
N LEU A 31 23.71 14.46 17.18
CA LEU A 31 23.06 13.80 18.30
C LEU A 31 22.91 14.72 19.52
N ARG A 32 23.96 15.52 19.83
CA ARG A 32 23.87 16.53 20.90
C ARG A 32 22.84 17.60 20.58
N HIS A 33 22.78 18.06 19.35
CA HIS A 33 21.76 19.04 18.92
C HIS A 33 20.36 18.44 19.04
N MET A 34 20.16 17.23 18.53
CA MET A 34 18.89 16.52 18.59
C MET A 34 18.41 16.32 20.03
N ARG A 35 19.32 15.91 20.95
CA ARG A 35 19.00 15.75 22.36
C ARG A 35 18.64 17.07 23.05
N ARG A 36 19.32 18.17 22.69
CA ARG A 36 19.09 19.50 23.28
C ARG A 36 17.81 20.14 22.75
N ARG A 37 17.45 19.88 21.47
CA ARG A 37 16.30 20.50 20.81
C ARG A 37 15.33 19.43 20.27
N TRP A 38 15.11 18.38 21.01
CA TRP A 38 14.28 17.24 20.65
C TRP A 38 12.86 17.65 20.19
N TYR A 39 12.30 18.70 20.80
CA TYR A 39 10.97 19.21 20.46
C TYR A 39 10.85 19.72 19.01
N LEU A 40 11.94 20.14 18.38
CA LEU A 40 11.95 20.53 16.96
C LEU A 40 11.79 19.32 16.03
N TYR A 41 12.16 18.14 16.50
CA TYR A 41 12.07 16.89 15.73
C TYR A 41 10.74 16.16 15.96
N LEU A 42 9.95 16.55 16.99
CA LEU A 42 8.65 15.95 17.26
C LEU A 42 7.70 15.93 16.05
N PRO A 43 7.53 17.03 15.29
CA PRO A 43 6.67 17.00 14.10
C PRO A 43 7.14 15.99 13.06
N VAL A 44 8.46 15.88 12.87
CA VAL A 44 9.05 14.90 11.92
C VAL A 44 8.77 13.48 12.40
N PHE A 45 9.02 13.17 13.67
CA PHE A 45 8.72 11.84 14.22
C PHE A 45 7.22 11.53 14.23
N ALA A 46 6.37 12.54 14.48
CA ALA A 46 4.93 12.38 14.43
C ALA A 46 4.45 12.04 13.01
N ILE A 47 4.96 12.74 11.98
CA ILE A 47 4.64 12.46 10.58
C ILE A 47 5.10 11.06 10.19
N TRP A 48 6.34 10.68 10.52
CA TRP A 48 6.87 9.36 10.21
C TRP A 48 6.15 8.25 11.00
N GLY A 49 5.87 8.47 12.28
CA GLY A 49 5.09 7.54 13.10
C GLY A 49 3.67 7.35 12.55
N PHE A 50 3.00 8.44 12.16
CA PHE A 50 1.70 8.37 11.51
C PHE A 50 1.77 7.63 10.17
N ALA A 51 2.76 7.94 9.33
CA ALA A 51 2.96 7.25 8.05
C ALA A 51 3.21 5.75 8.27
N TYR A 52 4.03 5.38 9.25
CA TYR A 52 4.28 3.98 9.61
C TYR A 52 3.00 3.25 10.01
N VAL A 53 2.20 3.85 10.92
CA VAL A 53 0.91 3.27 11.34
C VAL A 53 -0.02 3.09 10.14
N ARG A 54 -0.09 4.10 9.25
CA ARG A 54 -0.97 4.07 8.06
C ARG A 54 -0.53 3.07 7.00
N LEU A 55 0.78 2.81 6.87
CA LEU A 55 1.30 1.89 5.85
C LEU A 55 1.36 0.44 6.33
N PHE A 56 1.62 0.20 7.63
CA PHE A 56 1.94 -1.15 8.12
C PHE A 56 0.95 -1.70 9.16
N ILE A 57 0.23 -0.85 9.89
CA ILE A 57 -0.65 -1.28 10.97
C ILE A 57 -2.13 -1.17 10.57
N ASP A 58 -2.55 -0.01 10.11
CA ASP A 58 -3.94 0.25 9.72
C ASP A 58 -3.99 1.06 8.40
N PRO A 59 -3.94 0.40 7.25
CA PRO A 59 -4.01 1.05 5.95
C PRO A 59 -5.42 1.49 5.57
N THR A 60 -6.44 1.17 6.37
CA THR A 60 -7.85 1.48 6.06
C THR A 60 -8.06 2.98 5.87
N PRO A 61 -8.65 3.43 4.76
CA PRO A 61 -8.92 4.85 4.53
C PRO A 61 -9.88 5.42 5.58
N ARG A 62 -9.46 6.50 6.24
CA ARG A 62 -10.31 7.26 7.19
C ARG A 62 -10.78 8.59 6.61
N MET A 63 -10.20 8.98 5.49
CA MET A 63 -10.62 10.17 4.74
C MET A 63 -11.48 9.74 3.56
N PRO A 64 -12.48 10.54 3.17
CA PRO A 64 -13.35 10.20 2.03
C PRO A 64 -12.67 10.36 0.67
N ILE A 65 -11.38 10.72 0.64
CA ILE A 65 -10.61 10.94 -0.58
C ILE A 65 -9.72 9.73 -0.83
N LEU A 66 -9.86 9.12 -1.98
CA LEU A 66 -9.03 8.03 -2.47
C LEU A 66 -8.17 8.51 -3.65
N VAL A 67 -6.89 8.21 -3.59
CA VAL A 67 -5.98 8.37 -4.73
C VAL A 67 -5.70 6.99 -5.30
N ASN A 68 -6.12 6.77 -6.54
CA ASN A 68 -5.89 5.50 -7.25
C ASN A 68 -4.58 5.57 -8.04
N TRP A 69 -3.56 4.89 -7.54
CA TRP A 69 -2.25 4.79 -8.17
C TRP A 69 -2.16 3.65 -9.20
N THR A 70 -3.19 2.78 -9.24
CA THR A 70 -3.19 1.60 -10.09
C THR A 70 -4.11 1.80 -11.30
N PRO A 71 -3.80 1.23 -12.48
CA PRO A 71 -4.67 1.33 -13.64
C PRO A 71 -5.91 0.42 -13.56
N SER A 72 -6.29 -0.03 -12.35
CA SER A 72 -7.44 -0.93 -12.15
C SER A 72 -8.77 -0.31 -12.54
N LEU A 73 -8.91 1.01 -12.39
CA LEU A 73 -10.08 1.81 -12.75
C LEU A 73 -9.61 3.12 -13.41
N PRO A 74 -10.42 3.75 -14.28
CA PRO A 74 -10.03 4.95 -15.03
C PRO A 74 -10.08 6.24 -14.20
N TYR A 75 -10.11 6.14 -12.88
CA TYR A 75 -10.20 7.28 -11.96
C TYR A 75 -8.93 7.42 -11.17
N HIS A 76 -8.37 8.64 -11.13
CA HIS A 76 -7.18 8.95 -10.32
C HIS A 76 -7.54 9.39 -8.89
N VAL A 77 -8.68 10.07 -8.76
CA VAL A 77 -9.20 10.52 -7.45
C VAL A 77 -10.67 10.18 -7.38
N ALA A 78 -11.10 9.65 -6.25
CA ALA A 78 -12.48 9.32 -5.98
C ALA A 78 -12.89 9.83 -4.59
N LEU A 79 -14.15 10.26 -4.46
CA LEU A 79 -14.76 10.60 -3.18
C LEU A 79 -15.56 9.40 -2.69
N MET A 80 -15.13 8.83 -1.57
CA MET A 80 -15.76 7.68 -0.96
C MET A 80 -16.81 8.13 0.05
N GLN A 81 -17.98 7.53 0.00
CA GLN A 81 -19.00 7.62 1.04
C GLN A 81 -18.86 6.40 1.95
N PHE A 82 -18.64 6.62 3.24
CA PHE A 82 -18.66 5.53 4.23
C PHE A 82 -20.08 4.96 4.24
N GLN A 83 -20.21 3.74 3.82
CA GLN A 83 -21.37 2.91 3.53
C GLN A 83 -22.73 3.46 4.05
N GLN A 84 -23.51 4.04 3.15
CA GLN A 84 -24.84 4.61 3.49
C GLN A 84 -26.00 3.81 2.91
N HIS A 85 -25.74 2.89 1.98
CA HIS A 85 -26.77 2.06 1.35
C HIS A 85 -26.25 0.63 1.08
N PRO A 86 -27.17 -0.33 0.89
CA PRO A 86 -26.78 -1.69 0.50
C PRO A 86 -25.99 -1.68 -0.82
N VAL A 87 -24.92 -2.48 -0.87
CA VAL A 87 -24.10 -2.64 -2.07
C VAL A 87 -24.92 -3.16 -3.24
N ARG A 88 -24.80 -2.53 -4.40
CA ARG A 88 -25.51 -2.85 -5.64
C ARG A 88 -24.55 -3.26 -6.75
N ARG A 89 -25.05 -3.97 -7.73
CA ARG A 89 -24.28 -4.26 -8.94
C ARG A 89 -23.93 -2.96 -9.67
N GLY A 90 -22.67 -2.83 -10.04
CA GLY A 90 -22.16 -1.63 -10.68
C GLY A 90 -21.51 -0.63 -9.72
N ASP A 91 -21.78 -0.72 -8.41
CA ASP A 91 -21.14 0.14 -7.43
C ASP A 91 -19.62 0.01 -7.47
N LEU A 92 -18.94 1.12 -7.28
CA LEU A 92 -17.51 1.16 -7.05
C LEU A 92 -17.28 1.11 -5.55
N ILE A 93 -16.68 0.03 -5.07
CA ILE A 93 -16.46 -0.16 -3.63
C ILE A 93 -14.96 -0.11 -3.28
N VAL A 94 -14.70 0.39 -2.10
CA VAL A 94 -13.41 0.28 -1.44
C VAL A 94 -13.51 -0.74 -0.33
N PHE A 95 -12.62 -1.70 -0.32
CA PHE A 95 -12.62 -2.76 0.69
C PHE A 95 -11.21 -3.08 1.17
N ALA A 96 -11.10 -3.52 2.42
CA ALA A 96 -9.85 -4.02 3.00
C ALA A 96 -9.57 -5.43 2.47
N PHE A 97 -8.44 -5.60 1.80
CA PHE A 97 -8.08 -6.90 1.22
C PHE A 97 -7.83 -7.95 2.30
N ALA A 98 -8.46 -9.13 2.15
CA ALA A 98 -8.31 -10.28 3.03
C ALA A 98 -8.39 -11.63 2.26
N GLY A 99 -7.97 -11.64 0.99
CA GLY A 99 -7.87 -12.86 0.17
C GLY A 99 -6.66 -13.72 0.56
N GLU A 100 -6.60 -14.95 0.05
CA GLU A 100 -5.55 -15.93 0.34
C GLU A 100 -4.16 -15.45 -0.10
N ALA A 101 -4.08 -14.56 -1.10
CA ALA A 101 -2.82 -13.97 -1.56
C ALA A 101 -2.03 -13.28 -0.44
N GLN A 102 -2.67 -12.87 0.66
CA GLN A 102 -1.96 -12.28 1.81
C GLN A 102 -0.99 -13.26 2.50
N ALA A 103 -1.17 -14.57 2.32
CA ALA A 103 -0.24 -15.57 2.85
C ALA A 103 1.11 -15.51 2.12
N HIS A 104 1.08 -15.26 0.82
CA HIS A 104 2.27 -15.12 -0.02
C HIS A 104 2.78 -13.68 -0.07
N TYR A 105 1.87 -12.71 -0.04
CA TYR A 105 2.14 -11.26 -0.03
C TYR A 105 1.58 -10.61 1.24
N PRO A 106 2.28 -10.68 2.38
CA PRO A 106 1.78 -10.15 3.67
C PRO A 106 1.44 -8.65 3.62
N GLY A 107 2.11 -7.88 2.74
CA GLY A 107 1.85 -6.46 2.54
C GLY A 107 0.48 -6.14 1.95
N LEU A 108 -0.25 -7.14 1.41
CA LEU A 108 -1.62 -6.93 0.93
C LEU A 108 -2.67 -6.90 2.04
N ARG A 109 -2.34 -7.41 3.23
CA ARG A 109 -3.28 -7.53 4.35
C ARG A 109 -3.87 -6.18 4.72
N GLY A 110 -5.20 -6.08 4.65
CA GLY A 110 -5.93 -4.86 4.99
C GLY A 110 -5.74 -3.69 4.02
N GLN A 111 -4.96 -3.87 2.94
CA GLN A 111 -4.79 -2.80 1.96
C GLN A 111 -6.12 -2.43 1.30
N PRO A 112 -6.38 -1.14 1.09
CA PRO A 112 -7.58 -0.70 0.42
C PRO A 112 -7.54 -1.06 -1.07
N PHE A 113 -8.46 -1.89 -1.49
CA PHE A 113 -8.69 -2.21 -2.89
C PHE A 113 -9.93 -1.46 -3.40
N PHE A 114 -9.84 -0.93 -4.61
CA PHE A 114 -10.91 -0.19 -5.28
C PHE A 114 -11.35 -0.93 -6.52
N LYS A 115 -12.58 -1.47 -6.52
CA LYS A 115 -13.12 -2.33 -7.57
C LYS A 115 -14.61 -2.08 -7.78
N GLN A 116 -15.10 -2.53 -8.94
CA GLN A 116 -16.52 -2.52 -9.28
C GLN A 116 -17.19 -3.84 -8.88
N VAL A 117 -18.37 -3.76 -8.29
CA VAL A 117 -19.22 -4.93 -7.98
C VAL A 117 -19.84 -5.45 -9.28
N ARG A 118 -19.54 -6.70 -9.61
CA ARG A 118 -20.04 -7.39 -10.80
C ARG A 118 -20.99 -8.53 -10.44
N GLY A 119 -20.93 -9.06 -9.22
CA GLY A 119 -21.80 -10.12 -8.73
C GLY A 119 -22.29 -9.86 -7.33
N LEU A 120 -23.54 -10.22 -7.07
CA LEU A 120 -24.25 -10.09 -5.80
C LEU A 120 -24.58 -11.46 -5.21
N PRO A 121 -24.97 -11.57 -3.93
CA PRO A 121 -25.45 -12.82 -3.34
C PRO A 121 -26.53 -13.48 -4.22
N GLY A 122 -26.38 -14.79 -4.45
CA GLY A 122 -27.25 -15.58 -5.31
C GLY A 122 -26.86 -15.64 -6.79
N ASP A 123 -25.95 -14.79 -7.26
CA ASP A 123 -25.43 -14.89 -8.62
C ASP A 123 -24.52 -16.12 -8.79
N VAL A 124 -24.51 -16.67 -9.97
CA VAL A 124 -23.72 -17.86 -10.32
C VAL A 124 -22.46 -17.45 -11.05
N VAL A 125 -21.30 -17.77 -10.47
CA VAL A 125 -20.00 -17.62 -11.12
C VAL A 125 -19.63 -18.94 -11.78
N THR A 126 -19.30 -18.90 -13.06
CA THR A 126 -18.80 -20.06 -13.83
C THR A 126 -17.49 -19.73 -14.53
N VAL A 127 -16.70 -20.77 -14.83
CA VAL A 127 -15.40 -20.61 -15.49
C VAL A 127 -15.29 -21.62 -16.61
N LEU A 128 -14.90 -21.15 -17.79
CA LEU A 128 -14.61 -22.01 -18.94
C LEU A 128 -13.28 -21.51 -19.56
N ASP A 129 -12.30 -22.39 -19.65
CA ASP A 129 -10.96 -22.08 -20.19
C ASP A 129 -10.40 -20.73 -19.68
N ARG A 130 -10.49 -20.53 -18.35
CA ARG A 130 -10.08 -19.31 -17.61
C ARG A 130 -10.96 -18.06 -17.90
N ALA A 131 -11.90 -18.11 -18.83
CA ALA A 131 -12.93 -17.08 -18.97
C ALA A 131 -13.92 -17.18 -17.79
N VAL A 132 -14.14 -16.08 -17.11
CA VAL A 132 -15.05 -16.00 -15.96
C VAL A 132 -16.37 -15.36 -16.39
N PHE A 133 -17.45 -15.96 -15.94
CA PHE A 133 -18.82 -15.51 -16.25
C PHE A 133 -19.58 -15.29 -14.93
N VAL A 134 -20.44 -14.30 -14.89
CA VAL A 134 -21.42 -14.08 -13.81
C VAL A 134 -22.79 -14.12 -14.44
N ASN A 135 -23.63 -15.06 -14.02
CA ASN A 135 -24.95 -15.34 -14.60
C ASN A 135 -24.92 -15.51 -16.13
N GLY A 136 -23.89 -16.19 -16.63
CA GLY A 136 -23.69 -16.43 -18.07
C GLY A 136 -23.11 -15.24 -18.85
N ALA A 137 -22.99 -14.04 -18.27
CA ALA A 137 -22.34 -12.90 -18.90
C ALA A 137 -20.83 -12.96 -18.67
N ALA A 138 -20.03 -12.91 -19.73
CA ALA A 138 -18.58 -12.89 -19.65
C ALA A 138 -18.11 -11.61 -18.95
N VAL A 139 -17.32 -11.76 -17.87
CA VAL A 139 -16.78 -10.64 -17.10
C VAL A 139 -15.29 -10.44 -17.32
N GLY A 140 -14.57 -11.46 -17.79
CA GLY A 140 -13.15 -11.32 -18.15
C GLY A 140 -12.39 -12.63 -18.13
N LEU A 141 -11.11 -12.55 -18.48
CA LEU A 141 -10.19 -13.67 -18.52
C LEU A 141 -9.25 -13.65 -17.30
N ALA A 142 -9.13 -14.75 -16.59
CA ALA A 142 -8.13 -14.91 -15.53
C ALA A 142 -6.77 -15.25 -16.17
N LYS A 143 -5.73 -14.46 -15.89
CA LYS A 143 -4.37 -14.71 -16.36
C LYS A 143 -3.75 -15.91 -15.66
N THR A 144 -2.72 -16.50 -16.28
CA THR A 144 -2.01 -17.64 -15.74
C THR A 144 -0.99 -17.27 -14.66
N HIS A 145 -0.44 -16.04 -14.72
CA HIS A 145 0.60 -15.58 -13.80
C HIS A 145 0.39 -14.12 -13.42
N ALA A 146 0.81 -13.77 -12.21
CA ALA A 146 1.00 -12.41 -11.74
C ALA A 146 2.22 -11.74 -12.42
N TYR A 147 2.44 -10.46 -12.13
CA TYR A 147 3.55 -9.71 -12.74
C TYR A 147 4.94 -10.26 -12.36
N ASP A 148 5.06 -10.79 -11.15
CA ASP A 148 6.30 -11.40 -10.61
C ASP A 148 6.48 -12.87 -11.00
N GLY A 149 5.59 -13.42 -11.87
CA GLY A 149 5.63 -14.79 -12.32
C GLY A 149 4.94 -15.80 -11.41
N HIS A 150 4.34 -15.36 -10.28
CA HIS A 150 3.57 -16.25 -9.42
C HIS A 150 2.35 -16.81 -10.17
N PRO A 151 2.13 -18.16 -10.15
CA PRO A 151 0.99 -18.76 -10.82
C PRO A 151 -0.33 -18.30 -10.17
N LEU A 152 -1.32 -17.99 -11.01
CA LEU A 152 -2.65 -17.59 -10.58
C LEU A 152 -3.68 -18.63 -11.05
N ALA A 153 -4.55 -19.06 -10.15
CA ALA A 153 -5.69 -19.89 -10.46
C ALA A 153 -6.94 -19.04 -10.71
N PRO A 154 -7.82 -19.39 -11.67
CA PRO A 154 -9.13 -18.75 -11.75
C PRO A 154 -9.96 -19.11 -10.51
N ILE A 155 -10.91 -18.24 -10.15
CA ILE A 155 -11.89 -18.55 -9.11
C ILE A 155 -12.61 -19.86 -9.44
N ALA A 156 -12.90 -20.66 -8.43
CA ALA A 156 -13.73 -21.85 -8.62
C ALA A 156 -15.19 -21.44 -8.93
N PRO A 157 -15.93 -22.22 -9.74
CA PRO A 157 -17.36 -22.03 -9.93
C PRO A 157 -18.09 -22.03 -8.58
N VAL A 158 -18.92 -21.03 -8.35
CA VAL A 158 -19.59 -20.82 -7.07
C VAL A 158 -20.90 -20.03 -7.23
N VAL A 159 -21.91 -20.33 -6.42
CA VAL A 159 -23.03 -19.43 -6.16
C VAL A 159 -22.57 -18.45 -5.09
N ILE A 160 -22.62 -17.16 -5.37
CA ILE A 160 -22.15 -16.14 -4.41
C ILE A 160 -22.96 -16.23 -3.12
N PRO A 161 -22.32 -16.52 -1.95
CA PRO A 161 -23.01 -16.66 -0.69
C PRO A 161 -23.61 -15.34 -0.20
N PRO A 162 -24.59 -15.37 0.73
CA PRO A 162 -25.05 -14.17 1.43
C PRO A 162 -23.87 -13.40 2.05
N GLY A 163 -23.92 -12.07 1.95
CA GLY A 163 -22.87 -11.22 2.48
C GLY A 163 -21.54 -11.22 1.70
N HIS A 164 -21.51 -11.79 0.49
CA HIS A 164 -20.32 -11.79 -0.37
C HIS A 164 -20.61 -11.11 -1.71
N PHE A 165 -19.56 -10.58 -2.32
CA PHE A 165 -19.61 -9.87 -3.59
C PHE A 165 -18.50 -10.36 -4.50
N TYR A 166 -18.81 -10.51 -5.79
CA TYR A 166 -17.80 -10.66 -6.84
C TYR A 166 -17.44 -9.26 -7.33
N VAL A 167 -16.17 -8.91 -7.23
CA VAL A 167 -15.67 -7.58 -7.59
C VAL A 167 -14.59 -7.68 -8.66
N GLN A 168 -14.51 -6.66 -9.51
CA GLN A 168 -13.57 -6.67 -10.63
C GLN A 168 -13.11 -5.26 -10.99
N GLY A 169 -11.84 -5.15 -11.38
CA GLY A 169 -11.30 -3.96 -12.06
C GLY A 169 -11.56 -3.99 -13.55
N ILE A 170 -11.57 -2.82 -14.18
CA ILE A 170 -11.77 -2.69 -15.64
C ILE A 170 -10.52 -3.17 -16.39
N SER A 171 -9.34 -2.97 -15.82
CA SER A 171 -8.08 -3.40 -16.44
C SER A 171 -7.97 -4.92 -16.50
N PRO A 172 -7.52 -5.50 -17.64
CA PRO A 172 -7.20 -6.93 -17.73
C PRO A 172 -6.05 -7.34 -16.79
N HIS A 173 -5.26 -6.39 -16.29
CA HIS A 173 -4.17 -6.61 -15.35
C HIS A 173 -4.59 -6.48 -13.89
N SER A 174 -5.86 -6.16 -13.62
CA SER A 174 -6.35 -6.01 -12.26
C SER A 174 -6.33 -7.35 -11.52
N PHE A 175 -5.83 -7.34 -10.28
CA PHE A 175 -5.97 -8.45 -9.35
C PHE A 175 -7.30 -8.28 -8.60
N ASP A 176 -8.22 -9.24 -8.75
CA ASP A 176 -9.60 -9.15 -8.31
C ASP A 176 -10.26 -10.54 -8.22
N SER A 177 -11.59 -10.61 -8.05
CA SER A 177 -12.33 -11.87 -7.87
C SER A 177 -12.27 -12.85 -9.04
N ARG A 178 -11.61 -12.53 -10.16
CA ARG A 178 -11.30 -13.52 -11.20
C ARG A 178 -10.35 -14.61 -10.71
N TYR A 179 -9.59 -14.35 -9.66
CA TYR A 179 -8.55 -15.23 -9.14
C TYR A 179 -8.94 -15.83 -7.80
N ALA A 180 -8.64 -17.13 -7.61
CA ALA A 180 -8.90 -17.85 -6.36
C ALA A 180 -8.22 -17.17 -5.17
N GLU A 181 -6.98 -16.68 -5.35
CA GLU A 181 -6.18 -16.04 -4.32
C GLU A 181 -6.75 -14.69 -3.85
N SER A 182 -7.56 -14.04 -4.70
CA SER A 182 -8.32 -12.84 -4.32
C SER A 182 -9.67 -13.19 -3.68
N GLY A 183 -10.38 -14.15 -4.27
CA GLY A 183 -11.66 -14.65 -3.80
C GLY A 183 -12.81 -13.64 -3.91
N LEU A 184 -13.91 -13.95 -3.24
CA LEU A 184 -15.05 -13.06 -3.08
C LEU A 184 -14.79 -12.09 -1.92
N VAL A 185 -15.35 -10.88 -2.02
CA VAL A 185 -15.25 -9.86 -0.96
C VAL A 185 -16.43 -10.00 -0.01
N ARG A 186 -16.17 -10.07 1.29
CA ARG A 186 -17.22 -10.10 2.32
C ARG A 186 -17.72 -8.69 2.61
N ALA A 187 -18.99 -8.57 2.96
CA ALA A 187 -19.63 -7.30 3.29
C ALA A 187 -18.88 -6.52 4.39
N GLU A 188 -18.33 -7.23 5.39
CA GLU A 188 -17.55 -6.65 6.49
C GLU A 188 -16.21 -6.05 6.07
N GLN A 189 -15.69 -6.43 4.89
CA GLN A 189 -14.46 -5.84 4.32
C GLN A 189 -14.73 -4.51 3.64
N VAL A 190 -15.99 -4.22 3.28
CA VAL A 190 -16.36 -3.00 2.55
C VAL A 190 -16.24 -1.80 3.48
N VAL A 191 -15.34 -0.88 3.11
CA VAL A 191 -15.07 0.36 3.86
C VAL A 191 -16.01 1.46 3.40
N GLY A 192 -16.32 1.52 2.11
CA GLY A 192 -17.20 2.54 1.55
C GLY A 192 -17.49 2.33 0.07
N ILE A 193 -18.38 3.17 -0.43
CA ILE A 193 -18.87 3.20 -1.81
C ILE A 193 -18.48 4.55 -2.42
N VAL A 194 -18.15 4.57 -3.72
CA VAL A 194 -17.75 5.77 -4.47
C VAL A 194 -18.84 6.19 -5.42
#